data_f5c1a93ef7d4614dca23607248887768
#
_entry.id   f5c1a93ef7d4614dca23607248887768
#
_cell.length_a   1.000
_cell.length_b   1.000
_cell.length_c   1.000
_cell.angle_alpha   90.00
_cell.angle_beta   90.00
_cell.angle_gamma   90.00
#
_symmetry.space_group_name_H-M   'P 1'
#
loop_
_entity.id
_entity.type
_entity.pdbx_description
1 polymer ?
#
loop_
_entity_poly.entity_id
_entity_poly.type
_entity_poly.pdbx_seq_one_letter_code
_entity_poly.pdbx_strand_id
1 'polypeptide(L)'
;MAEKTIGPKIKDFRKRNNLTQEALAKSLGYYGKSVISHIEKGDADMTYEKIALLLETYDLDANELFDIEGKSAKPRAKRVAASNEVVEDDNLKRVVVYIHGKNGSAKEAKDYGYLKEKYDVVGLDYKDGNPWELKDVIQGEFKKLTDGYDEVVVIANSIGAFYACEYLSNFKNIKKAYFISPIVSMFQQVVDLMEMYGIKDKELKEKGTIELDDGNVLSFDFYQHVANEEDKWKVPTEVLYGAYDQVVYTGSMMEFLEDHPNARLTVKSDAEHYFYTPEEKRFIKNWILKSL
;
A
#
# COMPACT_ATOMS: atom_id res chain seq x y z
N MET A 1 11.83 -20.77 7.08
CA MET A 1 11.03 -20.57 5.85
C MET A 1 11.98 -20.00 4.83
N ALA A 2 11.98 -20.48 3.58
CA ALA A 2 12.86 -19.92 2.55
C ALA A 2 12.39 -18.49 2.25
N GLU A 3 13.30 -17.53 2.38
CA GLU A 3 13.09 -16.14 1.97
C GLU A 3 12.61 -16.14 0.51
N LYS A 4 11.39 -15.67 0.27
CA LYS A 4 10.85 -15.51 -1.08
C LYS A 4 11.51 -14.30 -1.73
N THR A 5 12.63 -14.48 -2.40
CA THR A 5 13.34 -13.40 -3.09
C THR A 5 12.63 -13.06 -4.41
N ILE A 6 12.69 -11.81 -4.84
CA ILE A 6 12.15 -11.33 -6.14
C ILE A 6 12.84 -11.99 -7.35
N GLY A 7 14.00 -12.57 -7.15
CA GLY A 7 14.87 -13.10 -8.21
C GLY A 7 14.20 -14.02 -9.24
N PRO A 8 13.46 -15.05 -8.83
CA PRO A 8 12.74 -15.93 -9.76
C PRO A 8 11.77 -15.16 -10.67
N LYS A 9 11.08 -14.17 -10.15
CA LYS A 9 10.10 -13.35 -10.88
C LYS A 9 10.77 -12.45 -11.92
N ILE A 10 11.91 -11.83 -11.54
CA ILE A 10 12.75 -11.06 -12.47
C ILE A 10 13.24 -11.95 -13.62
N LYS A 11 13.66 -13.17 -13.32
CA LYS A 11 14.10 -14.14 -14.33
C LYS A 11 12.99 -14.51 -15.30
N ASP A 12 11.78 -14.75 -14.80
CA ASP A 12 10.63 -15.11 -15.62
C ASP A 12 10.15 -13.93 -16.46
N PHE A 13 10.11 -12.73 -15.88
CA PHE A 13 9.85 -11.49 -16.62
C PHE A 13 10.85 -11.34 -17.78
N ARG A 14 12.14 -11.40 -17.47
CA ARG A 14 13.20 -11.27 -18.49
C ARG A 14 13.04 -12.28 -19.61
N LYS A 15 12.80 -13.55 -19.28
CA LYS A 15 12.62 -14.62 -20.29
C LYS A 15 11.37 -14.41 -21.14
N ARG A 16 10.24 -14.04 -20.54
CA ARG A 16 8.99 -13.77 -21.27
C ARG A 16 9.14 -12.61 -22.27
N ASN A 17 9.99 -11.64 -21.95
CA ASN A 17 10.27 -10.50 -22.83
C ASN A 17 11.50 -10.70 -23.75
N ASN A 18 12.05 -11.92 -23.83
CA ASN A 18 13.22 -12.25 -24.66
C ASN A 18 14.44 -11.37 -24.40
N LEU A 19 14.60 -10.88 -23.16
CA LEU A 19 15.74 -10.05 -22.77
C LEU A 19 16.92 -10.92 -22.32
N THR A 20 18.13 -10.49 -22.68
CA THR A 20 19.35 -11.04 -22.07
C THR A 20 19.57 -10.40 -20.70
N GLN A 21 20.33 -11.06 -19.80
CA GLN A 21 20.74 -10.44 -18.53
C GLN A 21 21.50 -9.12 -18.74
N GLU A 22 22.29 -9.04 -19.80
CA GLU A 22 23.01 -7.82 -20.19
C GLU A 22 22.06 -6.70 -20.60
N ALA A 23 21.05 -7.00 -21.42
CA ALA A 23 20.05 -6.02 -21.86
C ALA A 23 19.23 -5.50 -20.66
N LEU A 24 18.80 -6.38 -19.77
CA LEU A 24 18.08 -5.99 -18.56
C LEU A 24 18.96 -5.16 -17.62
N ALA A 25 20.21 -5.57 -17.41
CA ALA A 25 21.15 -4.80 -16.61
C ALA A 25 21.32 -3.37 -17.13
N LYS A 26 21.51 -3.24 -18.45
CA LYS A 26 21.68 -1.94 -19.10
C LYS A 26 20.42 -1.06 -18.98
N SER A 27 19.23 -1.62 -19.19
CA SER A 27 17.98 -0.85 -19.08
C SER A 27 17.72 -0.34 -17.66
N LEU A 28 18.24 -1.04 -16.64
CA LEU A 28 18.11 -0.66 -15.24
C LEU A 28 19.33 0.14 -14.71
N GLY A 29 20.28 0.49 -15.59
CA GLY A 29 21.46 1.26 -15.21
C GLY A 29 22.45 0.51 -14.31
N TYR A 30 22.49 -0.82 -14.39
CA TYR A 30 23.55 -1.63 -13.76
C TYR A 30 24.80 -1.69 -14.64
N TYR A 31 25.96 -1.81 -14.01
CA TYR A 31 27.26 -1.86 -14.72
C TYR A 31 27.50 -3.16 -15.49
N GLY A 32 26.70 -4.23 -15.25
CA GLY A 32 26.87 -5.49 -16.00
C GLY A 32 25.92 -6.59 -15.57
N LYS A 33 25.84 -7.62 -16.40
CA LYS A 33 24.93 -8.78 -16.26
C LYS A 33 25.09 -9.57 -14.96
N SER A 34 26.24 -9.49 -14.30
CA SER A 34 26.52 -10.25 -13.08
C SER A 34 25.52 -9.89 -11.96
N VAL A 35 25.14 -8.61 -11.86
CA VAL A 35 24.15 -8.15 -10.87
C VAL A 35 22.80 -8.83 -11.09
N ILE A 36 22.29 -8.82 -12.33
CA ILE A 36 21.04 -9.51 -12.67
C ILE A 36 21.15 -11.03 -12.41
N SER A 37 22.32 -11.64 -12.70
CA SER A 37 22.52 -13.06 -12.41
C SER A 37 22.43 -13.38 -10.91
N HIS A 38 22.98 -12.52 -10.05
CA HIS A 38 22.89 -12.69 -8.59
C HIS A 38 21.46 -12.48 -8.09
N ILE A 39 20.77 -11.47 -8.58
CA ILE A 39 19.35 -11.22 -8.26
C ILE A 39 18.49 -12.43 -8.65
N GLU A 40 18.63 -12.93 -9.89
CA GLU A 40 17.86 -14.08 -10.38
C GLU A 40 18.11 -15.39 -9.60
N LYS A 41 19.25 -15.52 -8.91
CA LYS A 41 19.58 -16.65 -8.05
C LYS A 41 19.12 -16.48 -6.61
N GLY A 42 18.73 -15.26 -6.23
CA GLY A 42 18.42 -14.92 -4.84
C GLY A 42 19.66 -14.65 -3.98
N ASP A 43 20.83 -14.45 -4.62
CA ASP A 43 22.08 -14.08 -3.92
C ASP A 43 22.14 -12.56 -3.62
N ALA A 44 21.26 -11.78 -4.22
CA ALA A 44 21.10 -10.34 -4.01
C ALA A 44 19.67 -9.92 -4.31
N ASP A 45 19.20 -8.89 -3.63
CA ASP A 45 17.90 -8.29 -3.87
C ASP A 45 17.99 -7.11 -4.84
N MET A 46 16.87 -6.80 -5.49
CA MET A 46 16.74 -5.62 -6.33
C MET A 46 16.25 -4.45 -5.46
N THR A 47 16.95 -3.31 -5.54
CA THR A 47 16.49 -2.12 -4.82
C THR A 47 15.17 -1.60 -5.40
N TYR A 48 14.42 -0.86 -4.60
CA TYR A 48 13.16 -0.24 -5.00
C TYR A 48 13.27 0.64 -6.22
N GLU A 49 14.30 1.48 -6.24
CA GLU A 49 14.62 2.32 -7.39
C GLU A 49 14.69 1.51 -8.67
N LYS A 50 15.31 0.32 -8.60
CA LYS A 50 15.46 -0.56 -9.76
C LYS A 50 14.18 -1.30 -10.11
N ILE A 51 13.36 -1.64 -9.11
CA ILE A 51 12.01 -2.20 -9.34
C ILE A 51 11.12 -1.15 -10.00
N ALA A 52 11.08 0.07 -9.46
CA ALA A 52 10.31 1.16 -10.04
C ALA A 52 10.75 1.47 -11.48
N LEU A 53 12.06 1.55 -11.71
CA LEU A 53 12.63 1.75 -13.04
C LEU A 53 12.26 0.60 -14.00
N LEU A 54 12.23 -0.64 -13.53
CA LEU A 54 11.78 -1.80 -14.30
C LEU A 54 10.33 -1.65 -14.73
N LEU A 55 9.43 -1.34 -13.78
CA LEU A 55 8.00 -1.16 -14.04
C LEU A 55 7.75 -0.02 -15.02
N GLU A 56 8.45 1.10 -14.86
CA GLU A 56 8.35 2.27 -15.74
C GLU A 56 8.93 1.99 -17.14
N THR A 57 10.15 1.42 -17.20
CA THR A 57 10.85 1.16 -18.47
C THR A 57 10.07 0.22 -19.39
N TYR A 58 9.35 -0.73 -18.81
CA TYR A 58 8.63 -1.75 -19.55
C TYR A 58 7.10 -1.58 -19.51
N ASP A 59 6.61 -0.46 -18.99
CA ASP A 59 5.16 -0.15 -18.81
C ASP A 59 4.40 -1.32 -18.15
N LEU A 60 5.00 -1.89 -17.08
CA LEU A 60 4.46 -3.04 -16.38
C LEU A 60 3.52 -2.60 -15.27
N ASP A 61 2.43 -3.36 -15.11
CA ASP A 61 1.71 -3.41 -13.85
C ASP A 61 2.57 -4.19 -12.82
N ALA A 62 2.75 -3.65 -11.62
CA ALA A 62 3.48 -4.36 -10.57
C ALA A 62 2.92 -5.77 -10.32
N ASN A 63 1.62 -5.94 -10.45
CA ASN A 63 0.96 -7.24 -10.34
C ASN A 63 1.39 -8.22 -11.45
N GLU A 64 1.78 -7.74 -12.63
CA GLU A 64 2.34 -8.59 -13.70
C GLU A 64 3.74 -9.09 -13.35
N LEU A 65 4.54 -8.26 -12.68
CA LEU A 65 5.86 -8.64 -12.21
C LEU A 65 5.80 -9.64 -11.05
N PHE A 66 4.82 -9.44 -10.16
CA PHE A 66 4.63 -10.23 -8.95
C PHE A 66 3.59 -11.34 -9.09
N ASP A 67 3.19 -11.66 -10.36
CA ASP A 67 2.15 -12.66 -10.65
C ASP A 67 2.40 -13.98 -9.92
N ILE A 68 1.45 -14.30 -9.06
CA ILE A 68 1.47 -15.45 -8.19
C ILE A 68 0.65 -16.52 -8.88
N GLU A 69 1.34 -17.58 -9.24
CA GLU A 69 0.82 -18.86 -9.72
C GLU A 69 -0.56 -18.82 -10.43
N GLY A 70 -0.51 -18.76 -11.76
CA GLY A 70 -1.56 -19.34 -12.60
C GLY A 70 -2.74 -18.45 -12.98
N LYS A 71 -2.71 -17.17 -12.66
CA LYS A 71 -3.65 -16.20 -13.25
C LYS A 71 -2.90 -15.23 -14.16
N SER A 72 -2.36 -15.72 -15.27
CA SER A 72 -1.87 -14.83 -16.32
C SER A 72 -2.99 -13.86 -16.67
N ALA A 73 -2.79 -12.60 -16.36
CA ALA A 73 -3.59 -11.55 -16.93
C ALA A 73 -3.55 -11.78 -18.44
N LYS A 74 -4.70 -11.96 -19.07
CA LYS A 74 -4.81 -11.98 -20.53
C LYS A 74 -4.04 -10.77 -21.03
N PRO A 75 -3.22 -10.90 -22.12
CA PRO A 75 -2.50 -9.78 -22.67
C PRO A 75 -3.46 -8.61 -22.76
N ARG A 76 -3.05 -7.47 -22.21
CA ARG A 76 -3.85 -6.25 -22.23
C ARG A 76 -4.22 -5.97 -23.66
N ALA A 77 -5.40 -6.47 -24.12
CA ALA A 77 -6.01 -5.96 -25.31
C ALA A 77 -5.96 -4.44 -25.15
N LYS A 78 -5.34 -3.73 -26.12
CA LYS A 78 -5.41 -2.27 -26.17
C LYS A 78 -6.79 -1.92 -25.67
N ARG A 79 -6.88 -1.22 -24.54
CA ARG A 79 -8.16 -0.69 -24.06
C ARG A 79 -8.69 0.20 -25.18
N VAL A 80 -9.37 -0.40 -26.12
CA VAL A 80 -10.45 0.27 -26.82
C VAL A 80 -11.35 0.68 -25.68
N ALA A 81 -11.54 1.96 -25.50
CA ALA A 81 -12.53 2.49 -24.61
C ALA A 81 -13.81 1.71 -24.90
N ALA A 82 -14.07 0.66 -24.16
CA ALA A 82 -15.38 0.08 -24.09
C ALA A 82 -16.17 1.14 -23.36
N SER A 83 -16.89 1.92 -24.15
CA SER A 83 -18.06 2.65 -23.70
C SER A 83 -19.12 1.62 -23.27
N ASN A 84 -18.85 0.91 -22.18
CA ASN A 84 -19.92 0.50 -21.33
C ASN A 84 -20.34 1.81 -20.65
N GLU A 85 -21.37 2.42 -21.17
CA GLU A 85 -22.23 3.29 -20.41
C GLU A 85 -22.68 2.45 -19.19
N VAL A 86 -21.89 2.48 -18.13
CA VAL A 86 -22.39 2.23 -16.80
C VAL A 86 -23.40 3.36 -16.65
N VAL A 87 -24.67 3.02 -16.71
CA VAL A 87 -25.75 3.95 -16.33
C VAL A 87 -25.40 4.27 -14.87
N GLU A 88 -24.73 5.41 -14.65
CA GLU A 88 -24.50 5.92 -13.32
C GLU A 88 -25.89 6.14 -12.73
N ASP A 89 -26.23 5.41 -11.68
CA ASP A 89 -27.45 5.68 -10.94
C ASP A 89 -27.22 6.99 -10.19
N ASP A 90 -27.76 8.08 -10.75
CA ASP A 90 -27.64 9.45 -10.20
C ASP A 90 -28.29 9.57 -8.80
N ASN A 91 -29.00 8.54 -8.34
CA ASN A 91 -29.63 8.54 -7.02
C ASN A 91 -28.71 7.98 -5.90
N LEU A 92 -27.57 7.37 -6.24
CA LEU A 92 -26.66 6.83 -5.23
C LEU A 92 -25.92 7.93 -4.47
N LYS A 93 -26.02 7.89 -3.14
CA LYS A 93 -25.22 8.75 -2.27
C LYS A 93 -23.83 8.16 -2.09
N ARG A 94 -22.83 8.92 -2.49
CA ARG A 94 -21.43 8.49 -2.48
C ARG A 94 -20.58 9.38 -1.61
N VAL A 95 -19.69 8.78 -0.82
CA VAL A 95 -18.74 9.51 0.02
C VAL A 95 -17.33 8.98 -0.14
N VAL A 96 -16.37 9.90 -0.15
CA VAL A 96 -14.94 9.61 0.04
C VAL A 96 -14.59 9.93 1.48
N VAL A 97 -14.09 8.94 2.20
CA VAL A 97 -13.57 9.11 3.56
C VAL A 97 -12.05 9.06 3.54
N TYR A 98 -11.42 10.16 3.92
CA TYR A 98 -9.97 10.25 4.07
C TYR A 98 -9.53 9.86 5.48
N ILE A 99 -8.56 8.96 5.58
CA ILE A 99 -7.96 8.48 6.83
C ILE A 99 -6.48 8.90 6.83
N HIS A 100 -6.13 9.83 7.72
CA HIS A 100 -4.79 10.41 7.76
C HIS A 100 -3.73 9.45 8.33
N GLY A 101 -2.47 9.77 8.12
CA GLY A 101 -1.32 9.13 8.74
C GLY A 101 -0.99 9.74 10.11
N LYS A 102 0.09 9.25 10.71
CA LYS A 102 0.64 9.81 11.97
C LYS A 102 0.94 11.31 11.80
N ASN A 103 0.59 12.13 12.78
CA ASN A 103 0.69 13.58 12.77
C ASN A 103 -0.15 14.29 11.68
N GLY A 104 -1.02 13.57 10.99
CA GLY A 104 -1.96 14.13 10.04
C GLY A 104 -3.25 14.64 10.68
N SER A 105 -4.24 14.95 9.86
CA SER A 105 -5.56 15.36 10.34
C SER A 105 -6.67 15.15 9.30
N ALA A 106 -7.91 15.06 9.77
CA ALA A 106 -9.11 15.01 8.93
C ALA A 106 -9.19 16.18 7.91
N LYS A 107 -8.55 17.32 8.22
CA LYS A 107 -8.55 18.51 7.34
C LYS A 107 -7.82 18.29 6.01
N GLU A 108 -6.96 17.29 5.92
CA GLU A 108 -6.25 16.96 4.68
C GLU A 108 -7.19 16.40 3.61
N ALA A 109 -8.39 15.96 3.97
CA ALA A 109 -9.45 15.61 3.03
C ALA A 109 -9.74 16.72 1.99
N LYS A 110 -9.42 17.98 2.31
CA LYS A 110 -9.54 19.12 1.38
C LYS A 110 -8.72 18.93 0.09
N ASP A 111 -7.61 18.20 0.17
CA ASP A 111 -6.73 17.95 -0.97
C ASP A 111 -7.40 17.07 -2.04
N TYR A 112 -8.47 16.37 -1.65
CA TYR A 112 -9.33 15.54 -2.53
C TYR A 112 -10.61 16.26 -2.96
N GLY A 113 -10.69 17.57 -2.75
CA GLY A 113 -11.86 18.40 -3.12
C GLY A 113 -12.25 18.35 -4.60
N TYR A 114 -11.37 17.91 -5.48
CA TYR A 114 -11.65 17.68 -6.89
C TYR A 114 -12.61 16.50 -7.15
N LEU A 115 -12.91 15.69 -6.14
CA LEU A 115 -13.88 14.58 -6.23
C LEU A 115 -15.30 15.01 -5.89
N LYS A 116 -15.50 16.27 -5.44
CA LYS A 116 -16.81 16.78 -4.96
C LYS A 116 -17.90 16.88 -6.03
N GLU A 117 -17.57 16.71 -7.30
CA GLU A 117 -18.58 16.64 -8.35
C GLU A 117 -19.43 15.36 -8.27
N LYS A 118 -18.86 14.27 -7.74
CA LYS A 118 -19.49 12.95 -7.68
C LYS A 118 -19.62 12.36 -6.29
N TYR A 119 -18.86 12.87 -5.31
CA TYR A 119 -18.76 12.33 -3.95
C TYR A 119 -18.81 13.45 -2.92
N ASP A 120 -19.43 13.21 -1.79
CA ASP A 120 -19.08 13.98 -0.61
C ASP A 120 -17.66 13.61 -0.18
N VAL A 121 -16.87 14.58 0.28
CA VAL A 121 -15.46 14.34 0.69
C VAL A 121 -15.29 14.78 2.11
N VAL A 122 -15.00 13.83 2.99
CA VAL A 122 -14.88 14.04 4.43
C VAL A 122 -13.58 13.39 4.96
N GLY A 123 -13.04 13.95 6.03
CA GLY A 123 -11.91 13.36 6.74
C GLY A 123 -12.39 12.68 8.02
N LEU A 124 -11.86 11.52 8.32
CA LEU A 124 -12.09 10.80 9.56
C LEU A 124 -11.30 11.48 10.67
N ASP A 125 -12.01 12.00 11.69
CA ASP A 125 -11.41 12.76 12.77
C ASP A 125 -11.03 11.83 13.93
N TYR A 126 -9.75 11.72 14.18
CA TYR A 126 -9.18 11.04 15.33
C TYR A 126 -7.85 11.69 15.71
N LYS A 127 -7.43 11.52 16.94
CA LYS A 127 -6.12 11.99 17.42
C LYS A 127 -5.13 10.84 17.34
N ASP A 128 -3.86 11.19 17.13
CA ASP A 128 -2.80 10.21 17.26
C ASP A 128 -2.82 9.57 18.65
N GLY A 129 -2.54 8.30 18.68
CA GLY A 129 -2.54 7.48 19.88
C GLY A 129 -1.99 6.09 19.57
N ASN A 130 -2.00 5.26 20.58
CA ASN A 130 -1.60 3.86 20.39
C ASN A 130 -2.63 3.15 19.48
N PRO A 131 -2.19 2.43 18.42
CA PRO A 131 -3.13 1.83 17.48
C PRO A 131 -4.23 1.01 18.15
N TRP A 132 -3.89 0.23 19.16
CA TRP A 132 -4.84 -0.63 19.88
C TRP A 132 -5.93 0.11 20.67
N GLU A 133 -5.76 1.41 20.92
CA GLU A 133 -6.72 2.25 21.64
C GLU A 133 -7.71 2.95 20.69
N LEU A 134 -7.41 2.97 19.39
CA LEU A 134 -8.14 3.76 18.40
C LEU A 134 -9.29 3.02 17.72
N LYS A 135 -9.41 1.71 17.90
CA LYS A 135 -10.41 0.89 17.20
C LYS A 135 -11.83 1.46 17.31
N ASP A 136 -12.31 1.63 18.54
CA ASP A 136 -13.69 2.08 18.76
C ASP A 136 -13.94 3.51 18.28
N VAL A 137 -12.92 4.36 18.39
CA VAL A 137 -12.98 5.75 17.89
C VAL A 137 -13.10 5.75 16.36
N ILE A 138 -12.22 5.02 15.69
CA ILE A 138 -12.19 4.94 14.22
C ILE A 138 -13.48 4.31 13.68
N GLN A 139 -13.93 3.19 14.24
CA GLN A 139 -15.17 2.53 13.82
C GLN A 139 -16.39 3.42 14.07
N GLY A 140 -16.45 4.05 15.25
CA GLY A 140 -17.57 4.94 15.62
C GLY A 140 -17.66 6.16 14.72
N GLU A 141 -16.54 6.81 14.45
CA GLU A 141 -16.50 7.99 13.58
C GLU A 141 -16.76 7.61 12.12
N PHE A 142 -16.16 6.53 11.63
CA PHE A 142 -16.41 6.03 10.27
C PHE A 142 -17.89 5.71 10.07
N LYS A 143 -18.54 5.05 11.03
CA LYS A 143 -19.97 4.75 10.97
C LYS A 143 -20.81 6.01 10.85
N LYS A 144 -20.53 7.05 11.65
CA LYS A 144 -21.23 8.34 11.59
C LYS A 144 -21.08 9.00 10.21
N LEU A 145 -19.83 9.03 9.69
CA LEU A 145 -19.52 9.67 8.42
C LEU A 145 -20.13 8.95 7.22
N THR A 146 -20.38 7.65 7.34
CA THR A 146 -20.89 6.82 6.24
C THR A 146 -22.36 6.44 6.38
N ASP A 147 -23.02 6.90 7.44
CA ASP A 147 -24.45 6.66 7.64
C ASP A 147 -25.29 7.32 6.51
N GLY A 148 -26.16 6.52 5.88
CA GLY A 148 -26.99 6.96 4.78
C GLY A 148 -26.29 7.09 3.44
N TYR A 149 -25.04 6.64 3.29
CA TYR A 149 -24.35 6.51 2.01
C TYR A 149 -24.39 5.07 1.49
N ASP A 150 -24.66 4.94 0.20
CA ASP A 150 -24.75 3.67 -0.50
C ASP A 150 -23.36 3.12 -0.86
N GLU A 151 -22.45 4.01 -1.21
CA GLU A 151 -21.08 3.69 -1.61
C GLU A 151 -20.07 4.56 -0.88
N VAL A 152 -19.04 3.91 -0.35
CA VAL A 152 -17.92 4.54 0.32
C VAL A 152 -16.64 4.23 -0.43
N VAL A 153 -15.85 5.25 -0.70
CA VAL A 153 -14.45 5.12 -1.15
C VAL A 153 -13.55 5.55 0.00
N VAL A 154 -12.56 4.74 0.33
CA VAL A 154 -11.57 5.07 1.35
C VAL A 154 -10.30 5.59 0.68
N ILE A 155 -9.78 6.71 1.14
CA ILE A 155 -8.41 7.16 0.81
C ILE A 155 -7.64 7.16 2.12
N ALA A 156 -6.60 6.35 2.23
CA ALA A 156 -5.84 6.21 3.46
C ALA A 156 -4.34 6.45 3.24
N ASN A 157 -3.73 7.18 4.16
CA ASN A 157 -2.32 7.52 4.11
C ASN A 157 -1.55 6.82 5.25
N SER A 158 -0.43 6.17 4.94
CA SER A 158 0.50 5.57 5.90
C SER A 158 -0.23 4.62 6.88
N ILE A 159 -0.19 4.85 8.18
CA ILE A 159 -0.88 4.06 9.21
C ILE A 159 -2.40 4.06 9.06
N GLY A 160 -2.96 5.05 8.38
CA GLY A 160 -4.39 5.07 8.05
C GLY A 160 -4.84 3.86 7.24
N ALA A 161 -3.95 3.29 6.41
CA ALA A 161 -4.23 2.06 5.67
C ALA A 161 -4.34 0.84 6.60
N PHE A 162 -3.46 0.74 7.61
CA PHE A 162 -3.59 -0.28 8.66
C PHE A 162 -4.95 -0.17 9.35
N TYR A 163 -5.36 1.03 9.75
CA TYR A 163 -6.67 1.23 10.38
C TYR A 163 -7.84 0.85 9.47
N ALA A 164 -7.72 1.10 8.16
CA ALA A 164 -8.74 0.66 7.21
C ALA A 164 -8.83 -0.86 7.15
N CYS A 165 -7.71 -1.55 6.98
CA CYS A 165 -7.67 -3.02 6.90
C CYS A 165 -8.16 -3.66 8.20
N GLU A 166 -7.63 -3.22 9.32
CA GLU A 166 -7.83 -3.82 10.63
C GLU A 166 -9.24 -3.54 11.21
N TYR A 167 -9.68 -2.28 11.11
CA TYR A 167 -10.88 -1.85 11.82
C TYR A 167 -12.11 -1.70 10.92
N LEU A 168 -11.94 -1.53 9.60
CA LEU A 168 -13.05 -1.23 8.70
C LEU A 168 -13.42 -2.38 7.74
N SER A 169 -12.71 -3.50 7.78
CA SER A 169 -12.94 -4.66 6.89
C SER A 169 -14.38 -5.20 6.91
N ASN A 170 -15.13 -4.96 7.97
CA ASN A 170 -16.52 -5.41 8.12
C ASN A 170 -17.56 -4.46 7.51
N PHE A 171 -17.18 -3.25 7.07
CA PHE A 171 -18.10 -2.29 6.46
C PHE A 171 -18.34 -2.63 4.98
N LYS A 172 -19.50 -3.19 4.66
CA LYS A 172 -19.84 -3.73 3.34
C LYS A 172 -20.09 -2.68 2.25
N ASN A 173 -20.33 -1.43 2.65
CA ASN A 173 -20.52 -0.31 1.73
C ASN A 173 -19.20 0.29 1.22
N ILE A 174 -18.03 -0.12 1.73
CA ILE A 174 -16.74 0.25 1.15
C ILE A 174 -16.58 -0.49 -0.18
N LYS A 175 -16.55 0.26 -1.28
CA LYS A 175 -16.48 -0.30 -2.64
C LYS A 175 -15.07 -0.26 -3.24
N LYS A 176 -14.26 0.70 -2.81
CA LYS A 176 -12.90 0.90 -3.30
C LYS A 176 -12.03 1.59 -2.26
N ALA A 177 -10.75 1.31 -2.28
CA ALA A 177 -9.75 1.99 -1.46
C ALA A 177 -8.57 2.47 -2.30
N TYR A 178 -7.97 3.58 -1.85
CA TYR A 178 -6.73 4.16 -2.33
C TYR A 178 -5.78 4.29 -1.15
N PHE A 179 -4.71 3.54 -1.16
CA PHE A 179 -3.70 3.56 -0.11
C PHE A 179 -2.45 4.27 -0.62
N ILE A 180 -1.99 5.28 0.11
CA ILE A 180 -0.83 6.10 -0.24
C ILE A 180 0.26 5.83 0.79
N SER A 181 1.41 5.32 0.37
CA SER A 181 2.52 4.89 1.23
C SER A 181 2.02 4.06 2.43
N PRO A 182 1.21 3.00 2.23
CA PRO A 182 0.49 2.37 3.31
C PRO A 182 1.41 1.56 4.22
N ILE A 183 1.18 1.62 5.53
CA ILE A 183 1.65 0.59 6.46
C ILE A 183 0.71 -0.62 6.31
N VAL A 184 1.19 -1.64 5.60
CA VAL A 184 0.44 -2.87 5.29
C VAL A 184 0.78 -4.03 6.24
N SER A 185 1.90 -3.95 6.97
CA SER A 185 2.26 -4.89 8.03
C SER A 185 2.63 -4.13 9.28
N MET A 186 1.72 -4.05 10.22
CA MET A 186 2.00 -3.45 11.53
C MET A 186 2.93 -4.35 12.35
N PHE A 187 2.88 -5.66 12.14
CA PHE A 187 3.84 -6.59 12.74
C PHE A 187 5.29 -6.21 12.38
N GLN A 188 5.57 -6.02 11.08
CA GLN A 188 6.90 -5.61 10.64
C GLN A 188 7.31 -4.26 11.21
N GLN A 189 6.40 -3.28 11.29
CA GLN A 189 6.69 -1.97 11.90
C GLN A 189 7.08 -2.11 13.37
N VAL A 190 6.43 -2.98 14.13
CA VAL A 190 6.80 -3.25 15.54
C VAL A 190 8.16 -3.91 15.61
N VAL A 191 8.44 -4.89 14.74
CA VAL A 191 9.75 -5.58 14.68
C VAL A 191 10.86 -4.58 14.35
N ASP A 192 10.67 -3.72 13.35
CA ASP A 192 11.65 -2.71 12.94
C ASP A 192 11.95 -1.72 14.08
N LEU A 193 10.93 -1.29 14.82
CA LEU A 193 11.11 -0.46 16.01
C LEU A 193 11.88 -1.20 17.11
N MET A 194 11.54 -2.45 17.37
CA MET A 194 12.26 -3.26 18.35
C MET A 194 13.75 -3.42 17.97
N GLU A 195 14.04 -3.67 16.70
CA GLU A 195 15.42 -3.77 16.20
C GLU A 195 16.17 -2.44 16.32
N MET A 196 15.54 -1.33 15.92
CA MET A 196 16.12 0.02 15.98
C MET A 196 16.54 0.40 17.42
N TYR A 197 15.73 0.04 18.41
CA TYR A 197 15.98 0.35 19.81
C TYR A 197 16.68 -0.80 20.58
N GLY A 198 17.05 -1.88 19.89
CA GLY A 198 17.75 -3.04 20.49
C GLY A 198 16.91 -3.81 21.50
N ILE A 199 15.59 -3.70 21.44
CA ILE A 199 14.63 -4.35 22.35
C ILE A 199 14.40 -5.79 21.88
N LYS A 200 14.45 -6.73 22.83
CA LYS A 200 14.21 -8.15 22.55
C LYS A 200 12.81 -8.58 22.99
N ASP A 201 12.24 -9.57 22.33
CA ASP A 201 10.92 -10.16 22.65
C ASP A 201 10.79 -10.46 24.15
N LYS A 202 11.83 -11.04 24.75
CA LYS A 202 11.83 -11.34 26.17
C LYS A 202 11.69 -10.09 27.04
N GLU A 203 12.41 -9.03 26.69
CA GLU A 203 12.36 -7.76 27.40
C GLU A 203 10.98 -7.11 27.29
N LEU A 204 10.43 -7.03 26.06
CA LEU A 204 9.09 -6.49 25.84
C LEU A 204 8.04 -7.31 26.59
N LYS A 205 8.15 -8.63 26.59
CA LYS A 205 7.26 -9.52 27.33
C LYS A 205 7.32 -9.30 28.83
N GLU A 206 8.51 -9.13 29.40
CA GLU A 206 8.69 -8.91 30.86
C GLU A 206 8.17 -7.55 31.31
N LYS A 207 8.32 -6.51 30.46
CA LYS A 207 7.88 -5.15 30.77
C LYS A 207 6.40 -4.89 30.42
N GLY A 208 5.83 -5.66 29.49
CA GLY A 208 4.48 -5.47 28.95
C GLY A 208 4.40 -4.28 27.98
N THR A 209 4.88 -3.12 28.38
CA THR A 209 4.96 -1.90 27.56
C THR A 209 6.32 -1.22 27.73
N ILE A 210 6.81 -0.58 26.66
CA ILE A 210 8.05 0.20 26.64
C ILE A 210 7.78 1.50 25.88
N GLU A 211 7.98 2.64 26.54
CA GLU A 211 7.98 3.95 25.88
C GLU A 211 9.34 4.20 25.23
N LEU A 212 9.33 4.65 23.99
CA LEU A 212 10.52 4.97 23.22
C LEU A 212 10.82 6.48 23.26
N ASP A 213 12.07 6.86 23.03
CA ASP A 213 12.53 8.25 23.08
C ASP A 213 11.84 9.18 22.06
N ASP A 214 11.29 8.61 21.00
CA ASP A 214 10.53 9.31 19.94
C ASP A 214 9.03 9.42 20.25
N GLY A 215 8.60 8.99 21.44
CA GLY A 215 7.21 9.01 21.89
C GLY A 215 6.34 7.86 21.36
N ASN A 216 6.92 6.91 20.62
CA ASN A 216 6.23 5.66 20.33
C ASN A 216 6.15 4.78 21.58
N VAL A 217 5.16 3.90 21.61
CA VAL A 217 5.00 2.90 22.67
C VAL A 217 4.96 1.52 22.04
N LEU A 218 5.81 0.63 22.53
CA LEU A 218 5.73 -0.79 22.22
C LEU A 218 4.86 -1.48 23.26
N SER A 219 3.94 -2.33 22.82
CA SER A 219 3.11 -3.18 23.68
C SER A 219 3.27 -4.63 23.31
N PHE A 220 3.55 -5.50 24.29
CA PHE A 220 3.67 -6.94 24.03
C PHE A 220 2.35 -7.53 23.56
N ASP A 221 1.23 -7.11 24.17
CA ASP A 221 -0.09 -7.61 23.78
C ASP A 221 -0.44 -7.20 22.34
N PHE A 222 -0.11 -5.96 21.95
CA PHE A 222 -0.31 -5.50 20.58
C PHE A 222 0.63 -6.23 19.60
N TYR A 223 1.90 -6.41 19.96
CA TYR A 223 2.85 -7.20 19.17
C TYR A 223 2.31 -8.61 18.91
N GLN A 224 1.79 -9.28 19.95
CA GLN A 224 1.18 -10.60 19.81
C GLN A 224 -0.10 -10.57 18.98
N HIS A 225 -0.91 -9.52 19.11
CA HIS A 225 -2.12 -9.34 18.31
C HIS A 225 -1.78 -9.27 16.82
N VAL A 226 -0.92 -8.32 16.40
CA VAL A 226 -0.57 -8.14 14.99
C VAL A 226 0.25 -9.30 14.40
N ALA A 227 0.91 -10.10 15.24
CA ALA A 227 1.62 -11.31 14.81
C ALA A 227 0.70 -12.48 14.46
N ASN A 228 -0.53 -12.49 14.97
CA ASN A 228 -1.47 -13.61 14.86
C ASN A 228 -2.78 -13.25 14.17
N GLU A 229 -2.96 -12.00 13.76
CA GLU A 229 -4.21 -11.55 13.14
C GLU A 229 -4.29 -12.02 11.69
N GLU A 230 -5.50 -12.51 11.33
CA GLU A 230 -5.84 -12.78 9.94
C GLU A 230 -6.32 -11.51 9.27
N ASP A 231 -5.69 -11.14 8.17
CA ASP A 231 -6.13 -10.03 7.35
C ASP A 231 -7.48 -10.36 6.69
N LYS A 232 -8.48 -9.53 6.98
CA LYS A 232 -9.86 -9.67 6.49
C LYS A 232 -10.20 -8.68 5.38
N TRP A 233 -9.24 -7.86 4.96
CA TRP A 233 -9.47 -6.86 3.93
C TRP A 233 -9.70 -7.51 2.57
N LYS A 234 -10.85 -7.21 1.92
CA LYS A 234 -11.21 -7.76 0.61
C LYS A 234 -11.67 -6.68 -0.38
N VAL A 235 -11.52 -5.43 0.02
CA VAL A 235 -11.93 -4.30 -0.82
C VAL A 235 -10.94 -4.13 -1.98
N PRO A 236 -11.41 -3.91 -3.21
CA PRO A 236 -10.54 -3.53 -4.33
C PRO A 236 -9.71 -2.31 -3.98
N THR A 237 -8.38 -2.42 -4.01
CA THR A 237 -7.47 -1.42 -3.48
C THR A 237 -6.43 -1.02 -4.52
N GLU A 238 -6.31 0.28 -4.76
CA GLU A 238 -5.18 0.84 -5.49
C GLU A 238 -4.13 1.29 -4.46
N VAL A 239 -2.88 0.92 -4.66
CA VAL A 239 -1.77 1.26 -3.77
C VAL A 239 -0.79 2.15 -4.52
N LEU A 240 -0.45 3.29 -3.94
CA LEU A 240 0.63 4.16 -4.41
C LEU A 240 1.80 4.09 -3.44
N TYR A 241 2.99 3.84 -3.97
CA TYR A 241 4.21 3.63 -3.21
C TYR A 241 5.37 4.44 -3.78
N GLY A 242 6.18 5.07 -2.93
CA GLY A 242 7.38 5.78 -3.33
C GLY A 242 8.58 4.86 -3.43
N ALA A 243 9.36 4.94 -4.51
CA ALA A 243 10.54 4.06 -4.69
C ALA A 243 11.65 4.30 -3.65
N TYR A 244 11.65 5.47 -3.03
CA TYR A 244 12.59 5.85 -1.96
C TYR A 244 11.95 5.82 -0.57
N ASP A 245 10.80 5.16 -0.42
CA ASP A 245 10.14 5.00 0.88
C ASP A 245 11.03 4.15 1.82
N GLN A 246 11.44 4.76 2.93
CA GLN A 246 12.28 4.12 3.95
C GLN A 246 11.50 3.76 5.22
N VAL A 247 10.20 4.01 5.23
CA VAL A 247 9.32 3.73 6.37
C VAL A 247 8.62 2.38 6.21
N VAL A 248 8.25 2.04 4.98
CA VAL A 248 7.54 0.79 4.68
C VAL A 248 8.49 -0.20 4.01
N TYR A 249 8.62 -1.37 4.62
CA TYR A 249 9.44 -2.44 4.07
C TYR A 249 8.78 -3.08 2.83
N THR A 250 9.55 -3.25 1.73
CA THR A 250 9.00 -3.79 0.47
C THR A 250 8.51 -5.21 0.59
N GLY A 251 9.19 -6.03 1.39
CA GLY A 251 8.75 -7.40 1.62
C GLY A 251 7.30 -7.41 2.10
N SER A 252 6.95 -6.55 3.05
CA SER A 252 5.58 -6.42 3.54
C SER A 252 4.59 -5.98 2.46
N MET A 253 5.03 -5.08 1.56
CA MET A 253 4.20 -4.65 0.44
C MET A 253 3.94 -5.80 -0.54
N MET A 254 4.95 -6.62 -0.79
CA MET A 254 4.82 -7.78 -1.68
C MET A 254 3.91 -8.85 -1.08
N GLU A 255 4.06 -9.15 0.21
CA GLU A 255 3.18 -10.07 0.93
C GLU A 255 1.73 -9.57 0.90
N PHE A 256 1.52 -8.28 1.15
CA PHE A 256 0.19 -7.68 1.04
C PHE A 256 -0.43 -7.87 -0.34
N LEU A 257 0.31 -7.64 -1.42
CA LEU A 257 -0.20 -7.85 -2.78
C LEU A 257 -0.46 -9.34 -3.08
N GLU A 258 0.33 -10.23 -2.50
CA GLU A 258 0.13 -11.67 -2.60
C GLU A 258 -1.18 -12.12 -1.95
N ASP A 259 -1.49 -11.57 -0.78
CA ASP A 259 -2.68 -11.92 -0.02
C ASP A 259 -3.95 -11.17 -0.52
N HIS A 260 -3.75 -10.11 -1.33
CA HIS A 260 -4.83 -9.27 -1.85
C HIS A 260 -4.86 -9.22 -3.38
N PRO A 261 -5.38 -10.24 -4.07
CA PRO A 261 -5.41 -10.30 -5.53
C PRO A 261 -6.24 -9.17 -6.17
N ASN A 262 -7.02 -8.44 -5.37
CA ASN A 262 -7.78 -7.25 -5.78
C ASN A 262 -7.01 -5.95 -5.55
N ALA A 263 -5.80 -6.00 -4.99
CA ALA A 263 -4.93 -4.84 -4.85
C ALA A 263 -4.06 -4.64 -6.11
N ARG A 264 -3.76 -3.38 -6.42
CA ARG A 264 -2.88 -3.00 -7.54
C ARG A 264 -1.86 -1.98 -7.06
N LEU A 265 -0.60 -2.21 -7.36
CA LEU A 265 0.50 -1.33 -7.00
C LEU A 265 0.88 -0.40 -8.13
N THR A 266 1.00 0.88 -7.80
CA THR A 266 1.67 1.90 -8.61
C THR A 266 2.88 2.39 -7.84
N VAL A 267 4.07 2.35 -8.45
CA VAL A 267 5.30 2.86 -7.83
C VAL A 267 5.68 4.18 -8.50
N LYS A 268 5.88 5.23 -7.70
CA LYS A 268 6.42 6.50 -8.17
C LYS A 268 7.93 6.49 -7.97
N SER A 269 8.69 6.50 -9.08
CA SER A 269 10.12 6.23 -9.14
C SER A 269 11.01 7.25 -8.42
N ASP A 270 10.52 8.45 -8.17
CA ASP A 270 11.24 9.59 -7.58
C ASP A 270 10.61 10.10 -6.28
N ALA A 271 9.73 9.31 -5.64
CA ALA A 271 9.05 9.70 -4.41
C ALA A 271 9.57 8.93 -3.19
N GLU A 272 9.53 9.61 -2.05
CA GLU A 272 9.73 9.07 -0.71
C GLU A 272 8.40 8.63 -0.08
N HIS A 273 8.38 8.37 1.23
CA HIS A 273 7.17 8.01 1.98
C HIS A 273 6.09 9.10 1.90
N TYR A 274 6.50 10.35 1.89
CA TYR A 274 5.61 11.50 1.98
C TYR A 274 5.44 12.17 0.61
N PHE A 275 4.20 12.33 0.18
CA PHE A 275 3.82 12.97 -1.08
C PHE A 275 3.37 14.42 -0.84
N TYR A 276 4.31 15.33 -0.56
CA TYR A 276 3.99 16.70 -0.13
C TYR A 276 4.05 17.76 -1.23
N THR A 277 4.86 17.53 -2.26
CA THR A 277 5.06 18.53 -3.30
C THR A 277 3.81 18.73 -4.16
N PRO A 278 3.63 19.92 -4.76
CA PRO A 278 2.53 20.15 -5.69
C PRO A 278 2.50 19.17 -6.87
N GLU A 279 3.66 18.68 -7.29
CA GLU A 279 3.79 17.70 -8.37
C GLU A 279 3.27 16.33 -7.92
N GLU A 280 3.68 15.87 -6.76
CA GLU A 280 3.22 14.61 -6.18
C GLU A 280 1.71 14.63 -5.91
N LYS A 281 1.17 15.73 -5.38
CA LYS A 281 -0.27 15.90 -5.21
C LYS A 281 -1.03 15.86 -6.54
N ARG A 282 -0.44 16.42 -7.61
CA ARG A 282 -1.00 16.32 -8.96
C ARG A 282 -0.95 14.90 -9.49
N PHE A 283 0.13 14.18 -9.21
CA PHE A 283 0.27 12.77 -9.54
C PHE A 283 -0.81 11.95 -8.85
N ILE A 284 -0.99 12.08 -7.52
CA ILE A 284 -2.06 11.41 -6.76
C ILE A 284 -3.43 11.69 -7.38
N LYS A 285 -3.73 12.97 -7.68
CA LYS A 285 -4.99 13.35 -8.32
C LYS A 285 -5.23 12.58 -9.62
N ASN A 286 -4.25 12.54 -10.51
CA ASN A 286 -4.36 11.87 -11.80
C ASN A 286 -4.47 10.37 -11.64
N TRP A 287 -3.73 9.79 -10.69
CA TRP A 287 -3.75 8.37 -10.37
C TRP A 287 -5.13 7.94 -9.85
N ILE A 288 -5.73 8.68 -8.92
CA ILE A 288 -7.09 8.41 -8.42
C ILE A 288 -8.11 8.54 -9.56
N LEU A 289 -8.11 9.64 -10.32
CA LEU A 289 -9.08 9.89 -11.39
C LEU A 289 -9.00 8.87 -12.53
N LYS A 290 -7.86 8.21 -12.72
CA LYS A 290 -7.69 7.18 -13.77
C LYS A 290 -8.42 5.87 -13.44
N SER A 291 -8.67 5.61 -12.17
CA SER A 291 -9.17 4.31 -11.70
C SER A 291 -10.45 4.41 -10.85
N LEU A 292 -10.91 5.63 -10.51
CA LEU A 292 -12.17 5.87 -9.84
C LEU A 292 -13.32 5.87 -10.88
#